data_6299230f31779c856863b05d6cd69cc9
#
_entry.id   6299230f31779c856863b05d6cd69cc9
#
_cell.length_a   1.000
_cell.length_b   1.000
_cell.length_c   1.000
_cell.angle_alpha   90.00
_cell.angle_beta   90.00
_cell.angle_gamma   90.00
#
_symmetry.space_group_name_H-M   'P 1'
#
loop_
_entity.id
_entity.type
_entity.pdbx_description
1 polymer ?
#
loop_
_entity_poly.entity_id
_entity_poly.type
_entity_poly.pdbx_seq_one_letter_code
_entity_poly.pdbx_strand_id
1 'polypeptide(L)'
;MKLEKILNNIDYKLIKGSLDTEVSGLYYDSRKVTNGSAFICLSGTQVDGHDYIKSAIEKGATTIIIEKDVEVPEDVTVVKLPNTRKNLSLLAINYFDNPASKLTMIGITGTKGKTTTSWMIKNILEEDGHKTGVIGTMGVFIGNTHYDTVNTTPESFDIQKYLKEMVDDKVEYAIMEVSSQALKVGRVEGLSFDYGVFTNLTKDHIGEGEHENMEDYIYSKSLLFQKCKHGILNIDDIHYEDMIKNSTCDIHTFGKNKEANLLIDNIKLLRKEHFIGLELNTKGIIEDTFLVNTPGEFSAYNASSAILTTYLIGCKVENIKKALSKVAVKGRVEIVPVSSKYSVIIDYAHNGLSMQSILETMRAYNPKRIVSLFGCGGNRSKERRYDMGEISGRLADFTIVTEDNSRYEDINDIMNDIEIGLKKTSGKYIKIPSRKDAIKYAIDNAKEGDIILLLGKGHETYREINGVREHLDEREIIKDILNNK
;
A
#
# COMPACT_ATOMS: atom_id res chain seq x y z
N MET A 1 -12.57 -16.52 25.84
CA MET A 1 -12.62 -15.18 26.54
C MET A 1 -14.06 -14.87 26.87
N LYS A 2 -14.35 -14.32 28.08
CA LYS A 2 -15.73 -13.94 28.42
C LYS A 2 -16.24 -12.80 27.56
N LEU A 3 -17.51 -12.84 27.16
CA LEU A 3 -18.18 -11.83 26.34
C LEU A 3 -18.14 -10.44 27.01
N GLU A 4 -18.27 -10.35 28.34
CA GLU A 4 -18.14 -9.09 29.07
C GLU A 4 -16.83 -8.35 28.79
N LYS A 5 -15.70 -9.08 28.70
CA LYS A 5 -14.40 -8.47 28.34
C LYS A 5 -14.36 -7.93 26.92
N ILE A 6 -15.01 -8.63 25.99
CA ILE A 6 -15.08 -8.20 24.56
C ILE A 6 -15.90 -6.91 24.43
N LEU A 7 -16.91 -6.74 25.30
CA LEU A 7 -17.82 -5.59 25.31
C LEU A 7 -17.32 -4.42 26.19
N ASN A 8 -16.14 -4.52 26.77
CA ASN A 8 -15.61 -3.47 27.65
C ASN A 8 -15.52 -2.11 26.95
N ASN A 9 -16.01 -1.06 27.61
CA ASN A 9 -16.09 0.32 27.07
C ASN A 9 -16.91 0.46 25.77
N ILE A 10 -17.84 -0.46 25.51
CA ILE A 10 -18.77 -0.41 24.39
C ILE A 10 -20.18 -0.23 24.93
N ASP A 11 -20.96 0.69 24.35
CA ASP A 11 -22.38 0.83 24.67
C ASP A 11 -23.15 -0.32 24.03
N TYR A 12 -23.86 -1.10 24.84
CA TYR A 12 -24.60 -2.27 24.38
C TYR A 12 -25.87 -2.52 25.19
N LYS A 13 -26.78 -3.30 24.59
CA LYS A 13 -27.94 -3.88 25.29
C LYS A 13 -27.88 -5.41 25.16
N LEU A 14 -27.81 -6.10 26.30
CA LEU A 14 -28.01 -7.56 26.33
C LEU A 14 -29.50 -7.85 26.05
N ILE A 15 -29.80 -8.48 24.94
CA ILE A 15 -31.18 -8.84 24.56
C ILE A 15 -31.58 -10.16 25.19
N LYS A 16 -30.66 -11.16 25.20
CA LYS A 16 -30.83 -12.43 25.87
C LYS A 16 -29.49 -13.15 26.08
N GLY A 17 -29.48 -14.19 26.93
CA GLY A 17 -28.28 -14.96 27.28
C GLY A 17 -27.49 -14.37 28.41
N SER A 18 -26.18 -14.56 28.42
CA SER A 18 -25.29 -14.16 29.53
C SER A 18 -24.00 -13.48 29.02
N LEU A 19 -23.55 -12.47 29.76
CA LEU A 19 -22.23 -11.84 29.55
C LEU A 19 -21.07 -12.74 30.01
N ASP A 20 -21.34 -13.76 30.81
CA ASP A 20 -20.36 -14.77 31.21
C ASP A 20 -20.08 -15.80 30.11
N THR A 21 -20.81 -15.74 28.99
CA THR A 21 -20.62 -16.65 27.85
C THR A 21 -19.16 -16.62 27.39
N GLU A 22 -18.54 -17.81 27.32
CA GLU A 22 -17.20 -17.96 26.78
C GLU A 22 -17.23 -17.89 25.24
N VAL A 23 -16.46 -16.98 24.66
CA VAL A 23 -16.31 -16.78 23.24
C VAL A 23 -14.97 -17.35 22.79
N SER A 24 -15.00 -18.40 21.95
CA SER A 24 -13.81 -19.08 21.43
C SER A 24 -13.17 -18.36 20.25
N GLY A 25 -13.97 -17.61 19.48
CA GLY A 25 -13.57 -16.85 18.28
C GLY A 25 -14.49 -15.67 18.06
N LEU A 26 -14.01 -14.63 17.41
CA LEU A 26 -14.77 -13.46 17.01
C LEU A 26 -14.70 -13.32 15.48
N TYR A 27 -15.85 -13.27 14.82
CA TYR A 27 -15.93 -13.25 13.35
C TYR A 27 -17.00 -12.29 12.84
N TYR A 28 -16.72 -11.64 11.71
CA TYR A 28 -17.68 -10.85 10.93
C TYR A 28 -17.95 -11.47 9.53
N ASP A 29 -17.30 -12.58 9.21
CA ASP A 29 -17.54 -13.40 8.02
C ASP A 29 -18.12 -14.76 8.47
N SER A 30 -19.39 -15.02 8.14
CA SER A 30 -20.11 -16.23 8.53
C SER A 30 -19.45 -17.53 8.01
N ARG A 31 -18.64 -17.45 6.96
CA ARG A 31 -17.90 -18.60 6.41
C ARG A 31 -16.78 -19.08 7.33
N LYS A 32 -16.23 -18.18 8.16
CA LYS A 32 -15.12 -18.42 9.09
C LYS A 32 -15.56 -18.78 10.50
N VAL A 33 -16.86 -18.73 10.79
CA VAL A 33 -17.44 -19.06 12.11
C VAL A 33 -17.07 -20.48 12.53
N THR A 34 -16.72 -20.65 13.79
CA THR A 34 -16.41 -21.92 14.44
C THR A 34 -17.26 -22.11 15.71
N ASN A 35 -17.27 -23.35 16.24
CA ASN A 35 -18.06 -23.67 17.42
C ASN A 35 -17.67 -22.81 18.65
N GLY A 36 -18.67 -22.30 19.37
CA GLY A 36 -18.48 -21.45 20.55
C GLY A 36 -18.06 -20.01 20.25
N SER A 37 -18.11 -19.56 19.00
CA SER A 37 -17.69 -18.22 18.61
C SER A 37 -18.81 -17.17 18.69
N ALA A 38 -18.41 -15.90 18.63
CA ALA A 38 -19.31 -14.77 18.41
C ALA A 38 -19.28 -14.33 16.94
N PHE A 39 -20.46 -14.10 16.37
CA PHE A 39 -20.63 -13.55 15.03
C PHE A 39 -21.15 -12.11 15.09
N ILE A 40 -20.43 -11.18 14.42
CA ILE A 40 -20.76 -9.75 14.33
C ILE A 40 -21.50 -9.49 13.02
N CYS A 41 -22.74 -9.03 13.09
CA CYS A 41 -23.51 -8.65 11.92
C CYS A 41 -23.15 -7.23 11.49
N LEU A 42 -22.43 -7.09 10.39
CA LEU A 42 -22.10 -5.77 9.80
C LEU A 42 -23.09 -5.41 8.72
N SER A 43 -23.73 -4.24 8.84
CA SER A 43 -24.50 -3.67 7.75
C SER A 43 -23.55 -3.08 6.69
N GLY A 44 -23.59 -3.62 5.48
CA GLY A 44 -22.82 -3.18 4.32
C GLY A 44 -23.71 -2.54 3.26
N THR A 45 -23.10 -1.94 2.23
CA THR A 45 -23.82 -1.32 1.10
C THR A 45 -24.38 -2.34 0.10
N GLN A 46 -23.74 -3.50 -0.02
CA GLN A 46 -24.15 -4.57 -0.95
C GLN A 46 -24.64 -5.83 -0.23
N VAL A 47 -24.20 -6.05 1.00
CA VAL A 47 -24.48 -7.27 1.78
C VAL A 47 -24.75 -6.86 3.22
N ASP A 48 -25.81 -7.42 3.83
CA ASP A 48 -26.11 -7.26 5.25
C ASP A 48 -25.73 -8.53 6.02
N GLY A 49 -24.86 -8.38 7.02
CA GLY A 49 -24.42 -9.48 7.89
C GLY A 49 -25.54 -10.16 8.65
N HIS A 50 -26.67 -9.44 8.90
CA HIS A 50 -27.83 -10.01 9.57
C HIS A 50 -28.51 -11.14 8.78
N ASP A 51 -28.38 -11.16 7.44
CA ASP A 51 -28.93 -12.21 6.56
C ASP A 51 -28.21 -13.57 6.77
N TYR A 52 -27.01 -13.55 7.40
CA TYR A 52 -26.16 -14.73 7.59
C TYR A 52 -26.20 -15.29 9.02
N ILE A 53 -27.06 -14.77 9.90
CA ILE A 53 -27.16 -15.21 11.30
C ILE A 53 -27.47 -16.71 11.38
N LYS A 54 -28.44 -17.20 10.60
CA LYS A 54 -28.80 -18.63 10.56
C LYS A 54 -27.58 -19.49 10.22
N SER A 55 -26.86 -19.12 9.16
CA SER A 55 -25.63 -19.83 8.74
C SER A 55 -24.55 -19.80 9.81
N ALA A 56 -24.39 -18.69 10.51
CA ALA A 56 -23.41 -18.57 11.60
C ALA A 56 -23.79 -19.49 12.79
N ILE A 57 -25.06 -19.56 13.19
CA ILE A 57 -25.55 -20.44 14.24
C ILE A 57 -25.38 -21.92 13.84
N GLU A 58 -25.72 -22.29 12.62
CA GLU A 58 -25.52 -23.65 12.09
C GLU A 58 -24.05 -24.10 12.13
N LYS A 59 -23.11 -23.16 12.05
CA LYS A 59 -21.66 -23.40 12.19
C LYS A 59 -21.16 -23.34 13.64
N GLY A 60 -22.04 -23.12 14.59
CA GLY A 60 -21.76 -23.17 16.02
C GLY A 60 -21.49 -21.82 16.69
N ALA A 61 -21.92 -20.70 16.10
CA ALA A 61 -21.91 -19.43 16.83
C ALA A 61 -22.86 -19.51 18.02
N THR A 62 -22.36 -19.20 19.21
CA THR A 62 -23.13 -19.16 20.46
C THR A 62 -23.50 -17.75 20.90
N THR A 63 -22.90 -16.76 20.24
CA THR A 63 -23.14 -15.33 20.50
C THR A 63 -23.34 -14.60 19.16
N ILE A 64 -24.36 -13.76 19.08
CA ILE A 64 -24.62 -12.90 17.92
C ILE A 64 -24.62 -11.45 18.38
N ILE A 65 -23.83 -10.61 17.71
CA ILE A 65 -23.74 -9.17 17.94
C ILE A 65 -24.42 -8.46 16.76
N ILE A 66 -25.50 -7.72 17.05
CA ILE A 66 -26.42 -7.14 16.08
C ILE A 66 -26.54 -5.62 16.22
N GLU A 67 -27.07 -4.93 15.20
CA GLU A 67 -27.56 -3.55 15.32
C GLU A 67 -29.07 -3.43 15.01
N LYS A 68 -29.68 -4.46 14.43
CA LYS A 68 -31.11 -4.55 14.13
C LYS A 68 -31.75 -5.68 14.95
N ASP A 69 -33.01 -5.54 15.28
CA ASP A 69 -33.75 -6.61 15.98
C ASP A 69 -33.93 -7.82 15.05
N VAL A 70 -33.62 -9.00 15.57
CA VAL A 70 -33.65 -10.28 14.85
C VAL A 70 -34.22 -11.37 15.75
N GLU A 71 -34.86 -12.36 15.12
CA GLU A 71 -35.28 -13.58 15.79
C GLU A 71 -34.17 -14.63 15.72
N VAL A 72 -33.81 -15.17 16.87
CA VAL A 72 -32.78 -16.22 16.99
C VAL A 72 -33.19 -17.26 18.04
N PRO A 73 -32.67 -18.51 18.00
CA PRO A 73 -32.97 -19.56 18.95
C PRO A 73 -32.69 -19.15 20.41
N GLU A 74 -33.38 -19.80 21.39
CA GLU A 74 -33.34 -19.43 22.80
C GLU A 74 -31.97 -19.66 23.46
N ASP A 75 -31.19 -20.60 22.95
CA ASP A 75 -29.87 -20.99 23.48
C ASP A 75 -28.71 -20.09 22.97
N VAL A 76 -29.00 -19.07 22.14
CA VAL A 76 -28.01 -18.14 21.59
C VAL A 76 -28.01 -16.84 22.39
N THR A 77 -26.83 -16.39 22.83
CA THR A 77 -26.65 -15.08 23.46
C THR A 77 -26.70 -13.98 22.40
N VAL A 78 -27.49 -12.92 22.63
CA VAL A 78 -27.68 -11.81 21.70
C VAL A 78 -27.37 -10.48 22.35
N VAL A 79 -26.44 -9.74 21.74
CA VAL A 79 -26.04 -8.39 22.15
C VAL A 79 -26.36 -7.41 21.02
N LYS A 80 -27.06 -6.32 21.36
CA LYS A 80 -27.37 -5.26 20.41
C LYS A 80 -26.46 -4.05 20.66
N LEU A 81 -25.81 -3.59 19.60
CA LEU A 81 -25.00 -2.37 19.58
C LEU A 81 -25.72 -1.27 18.79
N PRO A 82 -25.49 0.00 19.12
CA PRO A 82 -26.02 1.12 18.30
C PRO A 82 -25.52 1.10 16.86
N ASN A 83 -24.27 0.67 16.64
CA ASN A 83 -23.63 0.52 15.34
C ASN A 83 -22.51 -0.50 15.42
N THR A 84 -22.68 -1.66 14.76
CA THR A 84 -21.71 -2.76 14.80
C THR A 84 -20.43 -2.42 14.06
N ARG A 85 -20.52 -1.67 12.95
CA ARG A 85 -19.34 -1.29 12.17
C ARG A 85 -18.42 -0.32 12.92
N LYS A 86 -18.98 0.71 13.58
CA LYS A 86 -18.19 1.63 14.40
C LYS A 86 -17.51 0.95 15.58
N ASN A 87 -18.17 -0.07 16.16
CA ASN A 87 -17.67 -0.79 17.31
C ASN A 87 -16.78 -1.98 16.96
N LEU A 88 -16.68 -2.36 15.66
CA LEU A 88 -15.88 -3.51 15.24
C LEU A 88 -14.41 -3.40 15.70
N SER A 89 -13.85 -2.20 15.63
CA SER A 89 -12.46 -1.97 16.06
C SER A 89 -12.28 -2.19 17.56
N LEU A 90 -13.18 -1.62 18.39
CA LEU A 90 -13.11 -1.79 19.85
C LEU A 90 -13.36 -3.24 20.27
N LEU A 91 -14.32 -3.92 19.64
CA LEU A 91 -14.54 -5.36 19.86
C LEU A 91 -13.28 -6.17 19.57
N ALA A 92 -12.60 -5.88 18.47
CA ALA A 92 -11.37 -6.56 18.08
C ALA A 92 -10.20 -6.20 19.02
N ILE A 93 -10.04 -4.92 19.39
CA ILE A 93 -9.03 -4.48 20.36
C ILE A 93 -9.19 -5.25 21.68
N ASN A 94 -10.41 -5.32 22.21
CA ASN A 94 -10.70 -6.03 23.44
C ASN A 94 -10.46 -7.53 23.31
N TYR A 95 -10.87 -8.12 22.19
CA TYR A 95 -10.71 -9.57 21.95
C TYR A 95 -9.23 -9.97 21.83
N PHE A 96 -8.39 -9.16 21.19
CA PHE A 96 -6.96 -9.42 20.99
C PHE A 96 -6.06 -8.83 22.09
N ASP A 97 -6.63 -8.29 23.19
CA ASP A 97 -5.89 -7.72 24.32
C ASP A 97 -5.00 -6.53 23.91
N ASN A 98 -5.57 -5.59 23.13
CA ASN A 98 -4.94 -4.34 22.69
C ASN A 98 -3.49 -4.50 22.21
N PRO A 99 -3.24 -5.28 21.15
CA PRO A 99 -1.88 -5.60 20.72
C PRO A 99 -1.08 -4.37 20.29
N ALA A 100 -1.73 -3.33 19.77
CA ALA A 100 -1.08 -2.08 19.37
C ALA A 100 -0.32 -1.41 20.54
N SER A 101 -0.79 -1.55 21.79
CA SER A 101 -0.12 -0.98 22.95
C SER A 101 1.23 -1.63 23.30
N LYS A 102 1.55 -2.76 22.66
CA LYS A 102 2.79 -3.53 22.86
C LYS A 102 3.79 -3.33 21.70
N LEU A 103 3.47 -2.47 20.75
CA LEU A 103 4.23 -2.19 19.54
C LEU A 103 4.47 -0.69 19.39
N THR A 104 5.58 -0.29 18.79
CA THR A 104 5.74 1.07 18.30
C THR A 104 5.02 1.19 16.95
N MET A 105 3.94 1.98 16.89
CA MET A 105 3.06 2.09 15.75
C MET A 105 3.48 3.25 14.85
N ILE A 106 3.73 2.98 13.57
CA ILE A 106 4.07 4.00 12.56
C ILE A 106 2.99 3.99 11.48
N GLY A 107 2.21 5.07 11.39
CA GLY A 107 1.16 5.25 10.38
C GLY A 107 1.64 6.15 9.24
N ILE A 108 1.43 5.75 7.98
CA ILE A 108 1.86 6.52 6.81
C ILE A 108 0.66 6.83 5.93
N THR A 109 0.37 8.11 5.71
CA THR A 109 -0.68 8.57 4.82
C THR A 109 -0.12 9.47 3.70
N GLY A 110 -0.91 9.64 2.65
CA GLY A 110 -0.59 10.47 1.48
C GLY A 110 -1.24 9.91 0.22
N THR A 111 -1.17 10.63 -0.87
CA THR A 111 -1.67 10.12 -2.16
C THR A 111 -0.69 9.10 -2.72
N LYS A 112 0.59 9.45 -2.85
CA LYS A 112 1.67 8.60 -3.36
C LYS A 112 2.78 8.44 -2.34
N GLY A 113 3.67 7.46 -2.53
CA GLY A 113 4.86 7.28 -1.70
C GLY A 113 4.67 6.42 -0.45
N LYS A 114 3.45 6.12 0.01
CA LYS A 114 3.19 5.30 1.21
C LYS A 114 3.99 4.00 1.24
N THR A 115 3.84 3.18 0.22
CA THR A 115 4.52 1.88 0.12
C THR A 115 6.03 2.05 0.11
N THR A 116 6.57 2.97 -0.69
CA THR A 116 8.01 3.22 -0.75
C THR A 116 8.55 3.66 0.60
N THR A 117 7.87 4.62 1.27
CA THR A 117 8.26 5.10 2.60
C THR A 117 8.18 4.00 3.65
N SER A 118 7.11 3.18 3.66
CA SER A 118 6.97 2.07 4.62
C SER A 118 8.12 1.06 4.49
N TRP A 119 8.52 0.75 3.27
CA TRP A 119 9.64 -0.16 3.02
C TRP A 119 11.00 0.48 3.32
N MET A 120 11.18 1.78 3.09
CA MET A 120 12.38 2.50 3.52
C MET A 120 12.53 2.46 5.04
N ILE A 121 11.46 2.81 5.79
CA ILE A 121 11.44 2.74 7.26
C ILE A 121 11.73 1.31 7.74
N LYS A 122 11.05 0.30 7.16
CA LYS A 122 11.29 -1.11 7.46
C LYS A 122 12.76 -1.47 7.31
N ASN A 123 13.37 -1.19 6.14
CA ASN A 123 14.74 -1.57 5.86
C ASN A 123 15.74 -0.86 6.81
N ILE A 124 15.47 0.41 7.18
CA ILE A 124 16.31 1.16 8.12
C ILE A 124 16.24 0.54 9.51
N LEU A 125 15.03 0.26 10.02
CA LEU A 125 14.85 -0.35 11.33
C LEU A 125 15.48 -1.74 11.40
N GLU A 126 15.37 -2.55 10.36
CA GLU A 126 15.98 -3.88 10.29
C GLU A 126 17.53 -3.80 10.18
N GLU A 127 18.07 -2.83 9.44
CA GLU A 127 19.52 -2.59 9.41
C GLU A 127 20.04 -2.10 10.77
N ASP A 128 19.20 -1.42 11.57
CA ASP A 128 19.52 -1.00 12.93
C ASP A 128 19.32 -2.14 13.97
N GLY A 129 18.83 -3.30 13.57
CA GLY A 129 18.71 -4.52 14.38
C GLY A 129 17.33 -4.78 14.97
N HIS A 130 16.29 -4.04 14.56
CA HIS A 130 14.93 -4.14 15.06
C HIS A 130 14.06 -5.10 14.24
N LYS A 131 13.15 -5.80 14.88
CA LYS A 131 12.18 -6.65 14.21
C LYS A 131 10.92 -5.85 13.83
N THR A 132 10.54 -5.91 12.55
CA THR A 132 9.45 -5.10 11.99
C THR A 132 8.31 -5.94 11.44
N GLY A 133 7.10 -5.33 11.41
CA GLY A 133 5.96 -5.80 10.65
C GLY A 133 5.42 -4.69 9.76
N VAL A 134 4.89 -5.03 8.58
CA VAL A 134 4.31 -4.07 7.63
C VAL A 134 2.90 -4.49 7.29
N ILE A 135 1.96 -3.53 7.29
CA ILE A 135 0.60 -3.67 6.78
C ILE A 135 0.41 -2.64 5.67
N GLY A 136 0.17 -3.05 4.43
CA GLY A 136 0.05 -2.10 3.32
C GLY A 136 -0.45 -2.70 2.02
N THR A 137 -0.24 -1.95 0.95
CA THR A 137 -0.69 -2.29 -0.41
C THR A 137 -0.13 -3.63 -0.91
N MET A 138 1.05 -4.00 -0.47
CA MET A 138 1.69 -5.26 -0.84
C MET A 138 1.27 -6.44 0.05
N GLY A 139 0.31 -6.25 0.94
CA GLY A 139 -0.12 -7.23 1.92
C GLY A 139 0.45 -6.97 3.33
N VAL A 140 0.43 -8.01 4.15
CA VAL A 140 0.96 -7.99 5.52
C VAL A 140 2.22 -8.84 5.60
N PHE A 141 3.29 -8.29 6.15
CA PHE A 141 4.57 -8.96 6.33
C PHE A 141 4.91 -9.01 7.82
N ILE A 142 5.11 -10.22 8.35
CA ILE A 142 5.50 -10.48 9.74
C ILE A 142 6.67 -11.46 9.70
N GLY A 143 7.89 -10.98 9.93
CA GLY A 143 9.08 -11.79 9.71
C GLY A 143 9.13 -12.36 8.28
N ASN A 144 9.11 -13.69 8.15
CA ASN A 144 9.08 -14.39 6.86
C ASN A 144 7.66 -14.72 6.36
N THR A 145 6.62 -14.39 7.12
CA THR A 145 5.23 -14.69 6.77
C THR A 145 4.65 -13.54 5.96
N HIS A 146 3.92 -13.88 4.88
CA HIS A 146 3.22 -12.93 4.03
C HIS A 146 1.75 -13.31 3.91
N TYR A 147 0.87 -12.32 4.06
CA TYR A 147 -0.58 -12.44 3.85
C TYR A 147 -1.02 -11.46 2.78
N ASP A 148 -1.74 -11.94 1.78
CA ASP A 148 -2.40 -11.08 0.80
C ASP A 148 -3.56 -10.33 1.45
N THR A 149 -3.75 -9.09 1.10
CA THR A 149 -4.88 -8.26 1.54
C THR A 149 -5.63 -7.67 0.35
N VAL A 150 -6.95 -7.48 0.51
CA VAL A 150 -7.78 -6.86 -0.53
C VAL A 150 -7.59 -5.34 -0.56
N ASN A 151 -7.37 -4.75 0.61
CA ASN A 151 -7.24 -3.31 0.79
C ASN A 151 -5.86 -2.95 1.33
N THR A 152 -5.34 -1.79 0.93
CA THR A 152 -4.11 -1.20 1.48
C THR A 152 -4.13 -1.16 3.02
N THR A 153 -5.27 -0.80 3.60
CA THR A 153 -5.52 -0.83 5.04
C THR A 153 -6.69 -1.80 5.25
N PRO A 154 -6.46 -2.99 5.84
CA PRO A 154 -7.49 -4.01 6.06
C PRO A 154 -8.64 -3.52 6.94
N GLU A 155 -9.67 -4.34 7.13
CA GLU A 155 -10.71 -4.09 8.13
C GLU A 155 -10.13 -4.10 9.54
N SER A 156 -10.76 -3.34 10.43
CA SER A 156 -10.25 -3.14 11.80
C SER A 156 -10.00 -4.45 12.57
N PHE A 157 -10.85 -5.45 12.37
CA PHE A 157 -10.68 -6.77 12.97
C PHE A 157 -9.38 -7.44 12.48
N ASP A 158 -9.15 -7.43 11.16
CA ASP A 158 -7.96 -8.07 10.59
C ASP A 158 -6.69 -7.32 10.98
N ILE A 159 -6.75 -5.97 11.10
CA ILE A 159 -5.63 -5.18 11.64
C ILE A 159 -5.26 -5.67 13.04
N GLN A 160 -6.23 -5.78 13.96
CA GLN A 160 -5.95 -6.22 15.33
C GLN A 160 -5.41 -7.67 15.39
N LYS A 161 -5.92 -8.54 14.51
CA LYS A 161 -5.41 -9.90 14.36
C LYS A 161 -3.94 -9.89 13.94
N TYR A 162 -3.57 -9.14 12.91
CA TYR A 162 -2.18 -9.04 12.44
C TYR A 162 -1.26 -8.40 13.49
N LEU A 163 -1.73 -7.37 14.20
CA LEU A 163 -0.96 -6.76 15.29
C LEU A 163 -0.73 -7.77 16.42
N LYS A 164 -1.72 -8.62 16.74
CA LYS A 164 -1.55 -9.71 17.72
C LYS A 164 -0.49 -10.72 17.26
N GLU A 165 -0.52 -11.12 15.98
CA GLU A 165 0.49 -12.00 15.41
C GLU A 165 1.88 -11.36 15.45
N MET A 166 1.99 -10.04 15.19
CA MET A 166 3.25 -9.29 15.32
C MET A 166 3.79 -9.32 16.75
N VAL A 167 2.92 -9.12 17.75
CA VAL A 167 3.30 -9.22 19.17
C VAL A 167 3.78 -10.62 19.52
N ASP A 168 3.08 -11.67 19.07
CA ASP A 168 3.44 -13.07 19.33
C ASP A 168 4.79 -13.42 18.66
N ASP A 169 5.09 -12.82 17.50
CA ASP A 169 6.34 -12.97 16.79
C ASP A 169 7.45 -12.00 17.28
N LYS A 170 7.19 -11.27 18.38
CA LYS A 170 8.14 -10.33 19.01
C LYS A 170 8.60 -9.21 18.06
N VAL A 171 7.72 -8.75 17.21
CA VAL A 171 7.91 -7.51 16.44
C VAL A 171 7.94 -6.33 17.40
N GLU A 172 8.83 -5.37 17.13
CA GLU A 172 8.97 -4.14 17.91
C GLU A 172 8.23 -2.97 17.25
N TYR A 173 8.28 -2.89 15.92
CA TYR A 173 7.73 -1.79 15.12
C TYR A 173 6.71 -2.31 14.11
N ALA A 174 5.48 -1.81 14.20
CA ALA A 174 4.42 -2.06 13.23
C ALA A 174 4.25 -0.84 12.31
N ILE A 175 4.56 -1.00 11.04
CA ILE A 175 4.49 0.05 10.02
C ILE A 175 3.21 -0.17 9.21
N MET A 176 2.34 0.83 9.14
CA MET A 176 1.04 0.71 8.49
C MET A 176 0.83 1.81 7.44
N GLU A 177 0.50 1.41 6.21
CA GLU A 177 -0.07 2.33 5.23
C GLU A 177 -1.51 2.64 5.61
N VAL A 178 -1.81 3.90 5.94
CA VAL A 178 -3.13 4.36 6.38
C VAL A 178 -3.80 5.13 5.25
N SER A 179 -4.73 4.50 4.54
CA SER A 179 -5.47 5.13 3.46
C SER A 179 -6.50 6.13 4.01
N SER A 180 -6.82 7.17 3.22
CA SER A 180 -7.87 8.14 3.57
C SER A 180 -9.22 7.48 3.79
N GLN A 181 -9.56 6.48 2.97
CA GLN A 181 -10.79 5.71 3.13
C GLN A 181 -10.84 4.96 4.45
N ALA A 182 -9.71 4.37 4.88
CA ALA A 182 -9.65 3.67 6.18
C ALA A 182 -9.86 4.63 7.36
N LEU A 183 -9.33 5.83 7.27
CA LEU A 183 -9.55 6.90 8.26
C LEU A 183 -11.02 7.36 8.25
N LYS A 184 -11.60 7.60 7.06
CA LYS A 184 -13.00 8.02 6.88
C LYS A 184 -13.99 7.02 7.47
N VAL A 185 -13.81 5.72 7.19
CA VAL A 185 -14.76 4.68 7.65
C VAL A 185 -14.39 4.05 8.99
N GLY A 186 -13.37 4.55 9.69
CA GLY A 186 -13.01 4.14 11.04
C GLY A 186 -12.29 2.81 11.17
N ARG A 187 -11.61 2.30 10.11
CA ARG A 187 -10.84 1.04 10.21
C ARG A 187 -9.70 1.10 11.21
N VAL A 188 -9.17 2.28 11.46
CA VAL A 188 -8.10 2.54 12.45
C VAL A 188 -8.62 3.22 13.72
N GLU A 189 -9.94 3.13 13.98
CA GLU A 189 -10.52 3.70 15.20
C GLU A 189 -9.98 2.96 16.44
N GLY A 190 -9.71 3.72 17.51
CA GLY A 190 -9.11 3.17 18.73
C GLY A 190 -7.61 2.82 18.64
N LEU A 191 -6.99 2.94 17.45
CA LEU A 191 -5.53 2.87 17.33
C LEU A 191 -4.90 4.24 17.66
N SER A 192 -3.77 4.20 18.37
CA SER A 192 -2.86 5.33 18.55
C SER A 192 -1.54 4.99 17.86
N PHE A 193 -0.99 5.95 17.13
CA PHE A 193 0.31 5.82 16.48
C PHE A 193 1.37 6.59 17.27
N ASP A 194 2.57 6.04 17.38
CA ASP A 194 3.69 6.79 17.92
C ASP A 194 4.16 7.82 16.89
N TYR A 195 4.19 7.43 15.62
CA TYR A 195 4.59 8.30 14.51
C TYR A 195 3.54 8.28 13.41
N GLY A 196 3.13 9.47 12.97
CA GLY A 196 2.26 9.68 11.81
C GLY A 196 3.04 10.39 10.69
N VAL A 197 3.09 9.80 9.49
CA VAL A 197 3.87 10.35 8.37
C VAL A 197 2.94 10.82 7.26
N PHE A 198 3.13 12.07 6.78
CA PHE A 198 2.47 12.63 5.61
C PHE A 198 3.45 12.81 4.47
N THR A 199 3.22 12.10 3.37
CA THR A 199 4.11 12.17 2.20
C THR A 199 3.74 13.31 1.24
N ASN A 200 2.50 13.32 0.75
CA ASN A 200 1.97 14.31 -0.18
C ASN A 200 0.45 14.16 -0.36
N LEU A 201 -0.17 15.20 -0.97
CA LEU A 201 -1.58 15.14 -1.34
C LEU A 201 -1.80 15.77 -2.72
N THR A 202 -2.35 14.98 -3.64
CA THR A 202 -2.76 15.43 -4.98
C THR A 202 -4.16 14.89 -5.27
N LYS A 203 -4.88 15.50 -6.21
CA LYS A 203 -6.24 15.07 -6.57
C LYS A 203 -6.25 13.61 -7.00
N ASP A 204 -6.89 12.76 -6.21
CA ASP A 204 -7.08 11.33 -6.44
C ASP A 204 -8.26 10.84 -5.56
N HIS A 205 -8.80 9.66 -5.82
CA HIS A 205 -9.85 9.05 -4.99
C HIS A 205 -11.09 9.92 -4.75
N ILE A 206 -11.51 10.71 -5.75
CA ILE A 206 -12.74 11.51 -5.70
C ILE A 206 -13.73 10.92 -6.70
N GLY A 207 -14.87 10.43 -6.24
CA GLY A 207 -15.90 9.81 -7.07
C GLY A 207 -16.87 8.95 -6.29
N GLU A 208 -17.76 8.27 -7.01
CA GLU A 208 -18.76 7.39 -6.42
C GLU A 208 -18.09 6.23 -5.64
N GLY A 209 -18.47 6.07 -4.38
CA GLY A 209 -17.87 5.06 -3.48
C GLY A 209 -16.52 5.43 -2.87
N GLU A 210 -16.00 6.62 -3.16
CA GLU A 210 -14.75 7.16 -2.62
C GLU A 210 -15.00 8.45 -1.80
N HIS A 211 -14.20 9.49 -2.00
CA HIS A 211 -14.42 10.80 -1.37
C HIS A 211 -15.39 11.66 -2.20
N GLU A 212 -16.23 12.44 -1.52
CA GLU A 212 -17.21 13.31 -2.15
C GLU A 212 -16.55 14.46 -2.93
N ASN A 213 -15.47 15.00 -2.34
CA ASN A 213 -14.72 16.14 -2.87
C ASN A 213 -13.31 16.18 -2.28
N MET A 214 -12.52 17.17 -2.69
CA MET A 214 -11.16 17.36 -2.21
C MET A 214 -11.09 17.69 -0.72
N GLU A 215 -12.05 18.41 -0.18
CA GLU A 215 -12.11 18.78 1.24
C GLU A 215 -12.30 17.55 2.13
N ASP A 216 -13.21 16.64 1.75
CA ASP A 216 -13.41 15.36 2.43
C ASP A 216 -12.13 14.49 2.39
N TYR A 217 -11.43 14.49 1.25
CA TYR A 217 -10.18 13.75 1.10
C TYR A 217 -9.06 14.29 1.99
N ILE A 218 -8.88 15.61 2.03
CA ILE A 218 -7.94 16.33 2.90
C ILE A 218 -8.26 16.03 4.36
N TYR A 219 -9.52 16.29 4.76
CA TYR A 219 -9.98 16.06 6.13
C TYR A 219 -9.73 14.61 6.58
N SER A 220 -10.08 13.66 5.73
CA SER A 220 -9.88 12.24 6.06
C SER A 220 -8.43 11.90 6.35
N LYS A 221 -7.47 12.43 5.58
CA LYS A 221 -6.04 12.19 5.84
C LYS A 221 -5.53 12.91 7.10
N SER A 222 -6.03 14.11 7.38
CA SER A 222 -5.62 14.88 8.57
C SER A 222 -5.96 14.17 9.88
N LEU A 223 -6.94 13.26 9.88
CA LEU A 223 -7.31 12.48 11.06
C LEU A 223 -6.16 11.64 11.65
N LEU A 224 -5.16 11.27 10.84
CA LEU A 224 -3.98 10.57 11.34
C LEU A 224 -3.23 11.39 12.38
N PHE A 225 -3.16 12.73 12.20
CA PHE A 225 -2.42 13.65 13.08
C PHE A 225 -3.16 14.00 14.37
N GLN A 226 -4.40 13.55 14.52
CA GLN A 226 -5.14 13.53 15.79
C GLN A 226 -4.95 12.22 16.55
N LYS A 227 -4.30 11.21 15.94
CA LYS A 227 -4.14 9.85 16.45
C LYS A 227 -2.67 9.45 16.63
N CYS A 228 -1.72 10.36 16.44
CA CYS A 228 -0.29 10.09 16.63
C CYS A 228 0.34 11.01 17.68
N LYS A 229 1.51 10.61 18.23
CA LYS A 229 2.30 11.40 19.17
C LYS A 229 3.24 12.37 18.44
N HIS A 230 3.89 11.89 17.37
CA HIS A 230 4.80 12.65 16.53
C HIS A 230 4.32 12.63 15.07
N GLY A 231 4.11 13.81 14.50
CA GLY A 231 3.76 13.99 13.10
C GLY A 231 5.00 14.34 12.27
N ILE A 232 5.27 13.58 11.23
CA ILE A 232 6.37 13.81 10.27
C ILE A 232 5.77 14.25 8.94
N LEU A 233 5.87 15.54 8.60
CA LEU A 233 5.10 16.11 7.49
C LEU A 233 5.99 16.78 6.44
N ASN A 234 5.61 16.60 5.18
CA ASN A 234 6.17 17.33 4.05
C ASN A 234 5.69 18.80 4.07
N ILE A 235 6.57 19.73 4.45
CA ILE A 235 6.23 21.16 4.54
C ILE A 235 6.08 21.81 3.14
N ASP A 236 6.59 21.19 2.09
CA ASP A 236 6.49 21.72 0.73
C ASP A 236 5.14 21.38 0.07
N ASP A 237 4.34 20.50 0.68
CA ASP A 237 3.01 20.16 0.16
C ASP A 237 2.04 21.31 0.44
N ILE A 238 1.27 21.73 -0.57
CA ILE A 238 0.32 22.83 -0.47
C ILE A 238 -0.77 22.62 0.60
N HIS A 239 -1.00 21.37 0.99
CA HIS A 239 -1.97 20.97 2.02
C HIS A 239 -1.33 20.71 3.39
N TYR A 240 -0.07 21.10 3.59
CA TYR A 240 0.60 20.95 4.88
C TYR A 240 -0.21 21.57 6.02
N GLU A 241 -0.65 22.82 5.85
CA GLU A 241 -1.45 23.54 6.86
C GLU A 241 -2.78 22.85 7.16
N ASP A 242 -3.41 22.26 6.15
CA ASP A 242 -4.64 21.49 6.32
C ASP A 242 -4.41 20.25 7.18
N MET A 243 -3.26 19.58 7.03
CA MET A 243 -2.91 18.38 7.80
C MET A 243 -2.71 18.68 9.27
N ILE A 244 -2.12 19.84 9.61
CA ILE A 244 -1.80 20.21 11.01
C ILE A 244 -2.91 20.97 11.72
N LYS A 245 -3.88 21.49 11.01
CA LYS A 245 -4.93 22.40 11.54
C LYS A 245 -5.62 21.91 12.81
N ASN A 246 -5.86 20.60 12.94
CA ASN A 246 -6.49 19.98 14.10
C ASN A 246 -5.58 18.92 14.73
N SER A 247 -4.28 18.97 14.47
CA SER A 247 -3.33 18.00 15.03
C SER A 247 -3.17 18.19 16.54
N THR A 248 -2.87 17.09 17.22
CA THR A 248 -2.59 17.07 18.66
C THR A 248 -1.18 16.53 18.94
N CYS A 249 -0.39 16.31 17.90
CA CYS A 249 0.93 15.72 17.97
C CYS A 249 2.05 16.76 17.86
N ASP A 250 3.27 16.35 18.27
CA ASP A 250 4.47 17.14 18.04
C ASP A 250 4.83 17.10 16.55
N ILE A 251 4.95 18.25 15.91
CA ILE A 251 5.17 18.36 14.46
C ILE A 251 6.67 18.42 14.15
N HIS A 252 7.10 17.55 13.25
CA HIS A 252 8.43 17.54 12.64
C HIS A 252 8.29 17.60 11.12
N THR A 253 9.08 18.44 10.47
CA THR A 253 8.92 18.73 9.05
C THR A 253 10.14 18.33 8.24
N PHE A 254 9.91 17.93 7.00
CA PHE A 254 10.94 17.73 5.98
C PHE A 254 10.53 18.39 4.67
N GLY A 255 11.51 18.82 3.87
CA GLY A 255 11.25 19.47 2.59
C GLY A 255 12.41 20.34 2.13
N LYS A 256 12.22 21.06 1.02
CA LYS A 256 13.15 22.07 0.48
C LYS A 256 12.94 23.45 1.12
N ASN A 257 11.81 23.65 1.77
CA ASN A 257 11.54 24.88 2.53
C ASN A 257 12.59 25.03 3.64
N LYS A 258 13.17 26.22 3.78
CA LYS A 258 14.24 26.50 4.76
C LYS A 258 13.79 26.36 6.21
N GLU A 259 12.50 26.35 6.47
CA GLU A 259 11.90 26.16 7.79
C GLU A 259 11.75 24.67 8.16
N ALA A 260 12.07 23.74 7.24
CA ALA A 260 12.01 22.32 7.51
C ALA A 260 13.02 21.90 8.59
N ASN A 261 12.60 21.05 9.54
CA ASN A 261 13.51 20.46 10.51
C ASN A 261 14.60 19.61 9.84
N LEU A 262 14.22 18.82 8.82
CA LEU A 262 15.13 18.12 7.92
C LEU A 262 15.05 18.78 6.55
N LEU A 263 15.98 19.68 6.26
CA LEU A 263 16.06 20.39 4.99
C LEU A 263 16.66 19.51 3.90
N ILE A 264 15.98 19.36 2.79
CA ILE A 264 16.50 18.82 1.53
C ILE A 264 17.33 19.93 0.85
N ASP A 265 18.64 19.92 1.07
CA ASP A 265 19.52 20.98 0.59
C ASP A 265 19.86 20.81 -0.90
N ASN A 266 20.17 19.56 -1.33
CA ASN A 266 20.46 19.26 -2.73
C ASN A 266 20.08 17.82 -3.09
N ILE A 267 19.64 17.62 -4.33
CA ILE A 267 19.34 16.32 -4.92
C ILE A 267 20.13 16.18 -6.22
N LYS A 268 20.96 15.14 -6.32
CA LYS A 268 21.71 14.81 -7.53
C LYS A 268 21.30 13.44 -8.04
N LEU A 269 20.73 13.38 -9.22
CA LEU A 269 20.37 12.11 -9.85
C LEU A 269 21.63 11.36 -10.26
N LEU A 270 21.70 10.07 -9.92
CA LEU A 270 22.87 9.23 -10.18
C LEU A 270 22.47 7.98 -10.96
N ARG A 271 23.15 7.74 -12.09
CA ARG A 271 23.08 6.50 -12.84
C ARG A 271 24.48 5.89 -12.95
N LYS A 272 24.65 4.70 -12.36
CA LYS A 272 25.88 3.90 -12.42
C LYS A 272 25.50 2.46 -12.77
N GLU A 273 26.51 1.61 -12.92
CA GLU A 273 26.28 0.17 -13.08
C GLU A 273 25.44 -0.38 -11.93
N HIS A 274 24.32 -1.04 -12.24
CA HIS A 274 23.36 -1.59 -11.28
C HIS A 274 22.76 -0.61 -10.26
N PHE A 275 22.92 0.70 -10.48
CA PHE A 275 22.36 1.73 -9.60
C PHE A 275 21.72 2.85 -10.41
N ILE A 276 20.41 3.06 -10.20
CA ILE A 276 19.68 4.24 -10.67
C ILE A 276 18.97 4.81 -9.45
N GLY A 277 19.47 5.93 -8.94
CA GLY A 277 18.99 6.51 -7.69
C GLY A 277 19.41 7.96 -7.59
N LEU A 278 19.61 8.40 -6.38
CA LEU A 278 20.03 9.79 -6.13
C LEU A 278 20.99 9.90 -4.94
N GLU A 279 21.71 11.00 -4.91
CA GLU A 279 22.44 11.51 -3.78
C GLU A 279 21.62 12.65 -3.17
N LEU A 280 21.28 12.51 -1.90
CA LEU A 280 20.46 13.44 -1.13
C LEU A 280 21.34 14.10 -0.06
N ASN A 281 21.51 15.41 -0.15
CA ASN A 281 22.17 16.19 0.89
C ASN A 281 21.12 16.80 1.80
N THR A 282 21.25 16.61 3.09
CA THR A 282 20.35 17.17 4.10
C THR A 282 21.06 18.16 5.01
N LYS A 283 20.30 19.10 5.60
CA LYS A 283 20.72 20.05 6.64
C LYS A 283 19.66 20.13 7.74
N GLY A 284 19.98 20.83 8.81
CA GLY A 284 19.09 20.99 9.96
C GLY A 284 19.35 19.94 11.02
N ILE A 285 18.34 19.15 11.39
CA ILE A 285 18.45 18.14 12.47
C ILE A 285 19.47 17.04 12.13
N ILE A 286 19.70 16.78 10.83
CA ILE A 286 20.76 15.88 10.32
C ILE A 286 21.45 16.60 9.17
N GLU A 287 22.77 16.78 9.29
CA GLU A 287 23.60 17.31 8.23
C GLU A 287 24.48 16.19 7.69
N ASP A 288 24.05 15.60 6.56
CA ASP A 288 24.74 14.44 5.96
C ASP A 288 24.35 14.26 4.48
N THR A 289 25.03 13.29 3.83
CA THR A 289 24.78 12.86 2.44
C THR A 289 24.32 11.40 2.42
N PHE A 290 23.17 11.15 1.81
CA PHE A 290 22.57 9.83 1.68
C PHE A 290 22.54 9.39 0.22
N LEU A 291 22.96 8.16 -0.06
CA LEU A 291 22.69 7.49 -1.32
C LEU A 291 21.35 6.77 -1.20
N VAL A 292 20.42 7.04 -2.12
CA VAL A 292 19.09 6.45 -2.14
C VAL A 292 18.93 5.62 -3.41
N ASN A 293 18.80 4.30 -3.26
CA ASN A 293 18.72 3.36 -4.38
C ASN A 293 17.27 3.23 -4.94
N THR A 294 16.59 4.35 -5.03
CA THR A 294 15.31 4.49 -5.73
C THR A 294 15.34 5.76 -6.57
N PRO A 295 14.97 5.68 -7.87
CA PRO A 295 15.10 6.82 -8.77
C PRO A 295 13.97 7.85 -8.57
N GLY A 296 14.27 9.05 -9.06
CA GLY A 296 13.34 10.16 -9.12
C GLY A 296 13.40 11.11 -7.93
N GLU A 297 13.14 12.37 -8.18
CA GLU A 297 13.17 13.42 -7.16
C GLU A 297 12.16 13.18 -6.02
N PHE A 298 11.00 12.56 -6.33
CA PHE A 298 10.03 12.15 -5.33
C PHE A 298 10.60 11.12 -4.32
N SER A 299 11.62 10.35 -4.72
CA SER A 299 12.30 9.42 -3.82
C SER A 299 13.12 10.15 -2.76
N ALA A 300 13.58 11.38 -3.02
CA ALA A 300 14.23 12.20 -2.00
C ALA A 300 13.24 12.56 -0.88
N TYR A 301 12.00 12.91 -1.21
CA TYR A 301 10.96 13.20 -0.22
C TYR A 301 10.56 11.95 0.58
N ASN A 302 10.39 10.80 -0.09
CA ASN A 302 10.12 9.54 0.60
C ASN A 302 11.29 9.15 1.52
N ALA A 303 12.54 9.30 1.07
CA ALA A 303 13.72 9.04 1.87
C ALA A 303 13.82 10.03 3.05
N SER A 304 13.57 11.33 2.83
CA SER A 304 13.61 12.33 3.91
C SER A 304 12.59 12.04 5.00
N SER A 305 11.37 11.61 4.63
CA SER A 305 10.36 11.19 5.61
C SER A 305 10.81 9.96 6.40
N ALA A 306 11.43 8.98 5.74
CA ALA A 306 11.98 7.78 6.39
C ALA A 306 13.19 8.10 7.29
N ILE A 307 14.11 8.94 6.81
CA ILE A 307 15.28 9.41 7.57
C ILE A 307 14.81 10.10 8.86
N LEU A 308 13.92 11.09 8.73
CA LEU A 308 13.44 11.84 9.89
C LEU A 308 12.70 10.96 10.88
N THR A 309 11.81 10.08 10.41
CA THR A 309 11.07 9.13 11.26
C THR A 309 12.02 8.23 12.04
N THR A 310 12.98 7.59 11.36
CA THR A 310 13.88 6.61 11.98
C THR A 310 14.96 7.28 12.86
N TYR A 311 15.35 8.49 12.51
CA TYR A 311 16.23 9.30 13.37
C TYR A 311 15.54 9.68 14.69
N LEU A 312 14.27 10.11 14.65
CA LEU A 312 13.48 10.40 15.85
C LEU A 312 13.22 9.17 16.71
N ILE A 313 13.18 7.99 16.11
CA ILE A 313 13.13 6.70 16.82
C ILE A 313 14.46 6.42 17.54
N GLY A 314 15.59 6.93 17.05
CA GLY A 314 16.92 6.73 17.62
C GLY A 314 17.85 5.85 16.79
N CYS A 315 17.50 5.53 15.52
CA CYS A 315 18.40 4.77 14.63
C CYS A 315 19.70 5.53 14.34
N LYS A 316 20.79 4.79 14.22
CA LYS A 316 22.10 5.36 13.87
C LYS A 316 22.12 5.84 12.42
N VAL A 317 22.68 7.03 12.19
CA VAL A 317 22.75 7.63 10.84
C VAL A 317 23.47 6.71 9.85
N GLU A 318 24.52 6.00 10.28
CA GLU A 318 25.25 5.04 9.45
C GLU A 318 24.36 3.88 8.98
N ASN A 319 23.45 3.38 9.82
CA ASN A 319 22.50 2.33 9.48
C ASN A 319 21.41 2.86 8.54
N ILE A 320 20.96 4.11 8.75
CA ILE A 320 20.05 4.80 7.82
C ILE A 320 20.70 4.90 6.42
N LYS A 321 21.95 5.37 6.33
CA LYS A 321 22.71 5.48 5.07
C LYS A 321 22.85 4.11 4.39
N LYS A 322 23.22 3.10 5.15
CA LYS A 322 23.45 1.75 4.64
C LYS A 322 22.18 1.13 4.09
N ALA A 323 21.06 1.27 4.81
CA ALA A 323 19.75 0.77 4.37
C ALA A 323 19.27 1.46 3.09
N LEU A 324 19.30 2.79 3.03
CA LEU A 324 18.85 3.56 1.88
C LEU A 324 19.69 3.30 0.62
N SER A 325 20.98 3.05 0.76
CA SER A 325 21.86 2.73 -0.37
C SER A 325 21.57 1.38 -1.04
N LYS A 326 20.82 0.50 -0.34
CA LYS A 326 20.47 -0.86 -0.79
C LYS A 326 18.99 -1.05 -0.98
N VAL A 327 18.15 -0.07 -0.58
CA VAL A 327 16.71 -0.21 -0.58
C VAL A 327 16.20 -0.60 -1.97
N ALA A 328 15.39 -1.64 -2.02
CA ALA A 328 14.63 -2.05 -3.19
C ALA A 328 13.20 -2.35 -2.74
N VAL A 329 12.25 -1.74 -3.40
CA VAL A 329 10.83 -1.94 -3.12
C VAL A 329 10.22 -2.76 -4.25
N LYS A 330 9.79 -3.97 -3.96
CA LYS A 330 9.25 -4.89 -4.97
C LYS A 330 8.15 -4.21 -5.79
N GLY A 331 8.38 -4.13 -7.10
CA GLY A 331 7.43 -3.52 -8.05
C GLY A 331 7.21 -2.01 -7.92
N ARG A 332 8.10 -1.29 -7.27
CA ARG A 332 8.11 0.18 -7.20
C ARG A 332 9.46 0.70 -7.67
N VAL A 333 9.55 1.02 -8.94
CA VAL A 333 10.79 1.38 -9.63
C VAL A 333 11.93 0.41 -9.28
N GLU A 334 11.61 -0.87 -9.27
CA GLU A 334 12.52 -1.95 -8.88
C GLU A 334 13.53 -2.22 -9.98
N ILE A 335 14.80 -1.99 -9.68
CA ILE A 335 15.90 -2.23 -10.62
C ILE A 335 16.24 -3.72 -10.57
N VAL A 336 16.12 -4.41 -11.71
CA VAL A 336 16.51 -5.82 -11.84
C VAL A 336 17.92 -5.88 -12.42
N PRO A 337 18.89 -6.52 -11.74
CA PRO A 337 20.26 -6.63 -12.22
C PRO A 337 20.35 -7.61 -13.39
N VAL A 338 20.35 -7.11 -14.63
CA VAL A 338 20.37 -7.90 -15.87
C VAL A 338 21.69 -7.73 -16.62
N SER A 339 22.20 -6.53 -16.72
CA SER A 339 23.36 -6.19 -17.54
C SER A 339 24.03 -4.89 -17.04
N SER A 340 25.35 -4.77 -17.26
CA SER A 340 26.06 -3.50 -17.09
C SER A 340 25.79 -2.50 -18.23
N LYS A 341 25.28 -2.97 -19.37
CA LYS A 341 25.07 -2.14 -20.57
C LYS A 341 23.74 -1.42 -20.60
N TYR A 342 22.70 -2.00 -20.01
CA TYR A 342 21.33 -1.45 -19.98
C TYR A 342 20.65 -1.79 -18.67
N SER A 343 19.58 -1.09 -18.35
CA SER A 343 18.82 -1.26 -17.10
C SER A 343 17.44 -1.81 -17.39
N VAL A 344 16.95 -2.74 -16.54
CA VAL A 344 15.57 -3.23 -16.53
C VAL A 344 14.92 -2.81 -15.23
N ILE A 345 13.74 -2.20 -15.32
CA ILE A 345 13.01 -1.67 -14.16
C ILE A 345 11.59 -2.20 -14.20
N ILE A 346 11.12 -2.72 -13.08
CA ILE A 346 9.73 -3.15 -12.88
C ILE A 346 8.99 -2.10 -12.05
N ASP A 347 7.81 -1.65 -12.53
CA ASP A 347 6.98 -0.68 -11.80
C ASP A 347 5.48 -0.99 -11.91
N TYR A 348 4.73 -0.58 -10.90
CA TYR A 348 3.28 -0.76 -10.80
C TYR A 348 2.48 0.32 -11.54
N ALA A 349 3.09 1.19 -12.31
CA ALA A 349 2.40 2.23 -13.08
C ALA A 349 1.38 1.60 -14.05
N HIS A 350 0.08 1.75 -13.72
CA HIS A 350 -1.05 1.10 -14.42
C HIS A 350 -2.13 2.08 -14.87
N ASN A 351 -1.84 3.39 -14.86
CA ASN A 351 -2.69 4.46 -15.38
C ASN A 351 -1.82 5.55 -16.04
N GLY A 352 -2.46 6.45 -16.80
CA GLY A 352 -1.77 7.49 -17.58
C GLY A 352 -0.85 8.37 -16.74
N LEU A 353 -1.33 8.90 -15.61
CA LEU A 353 -0.55 9.77 -14.73
C LEU A 353 0.69 9.08 -14.16
N SER A 354 0.55 7.82 -13.72
CA SER A 354 1.68 7.06 -13.19
C SER A 354 2.69 6.72 -14.29
N MET A 355 2.21 6.37 -15.48
CA MET A 355 3.06 6.09 -16.65
C MET A 355 3.83 7.34 -17.08
N GLN A 356 3.17 8.49 -17.16
CA GLN A 356 3.84 9.76 -17.47
C GLN A 356 4.92 10.06 -16.45
N SER A 357 4.60 9.97 -15.16
CA SER A 357 5.54 10.23 -14.08
C SER A 357 6.80 9.36 -14.15
N ILE A 358 6.66 8.04 -14.39
CA ILE A 358 7.82 7.14 -14.46
C ILE A 358 8.65 7.38 -15.73
N LEU A 359 8.01 7.62 -16.87
CA LEU A 359 8.73 7.90 -18.13
C LEU A 359 9.53 9.21 -18.05
N GLU A 360 8.94 10.29 -17.51
CA GLU A 360 9.61 11.57 -17.29
C GLU A 360 10.76 11.42 -16.27
N THR A 361 10.52 10.69 -15.18
CA THR A 361 11.54 10.38 -14.17
C THR A 361 12.73 9.67 -14.81
N MET A 362 12.50 8.63 -15.62
CA MET A 362 13.59 7.90 -16.25
C MET A 362 14.30 8.73 -17.32
N ARG A 363 13.61 9.63 -17.99
CA ARG A 363 14.21 10.56 -18.97
C ARG A 363 15.24 11.49 -18.32
N ALA A 364 15.01 11.91 -17.06
CA ALA A 364 15.95 12.75 -16.32
C ALA A 364 17.32 12.08 -16.05
N TYR A 365 17.41 10.74 -16.16
CA TYR A 365 18.68 10.00 -16.09
C TYR A 365 19.45 9.90 -17.41
N ASN A 366 19.02 10.65 -18.43
CA ASN A 366 19.65 10.74 -19.75
C ASN A 366 19.92 9.36 -20.41
N PRO A 367 18.93 8.46 -20.49
CA PRO A 367 19.09 7.20 -21.21
C PRO A 367 19.28 7.46 -22.70
N LYS A 368 20.01 6.57 -23.40
CA LYS A 368 20.07 6.62 -24.87
C LYS A 368 18.70 6.31 -25.49
N ARG A 369 17.93 5.41 -24.85
CA ARG A 369 16.58 5.03 -25.28
C ARG A 369 15.77 4.53 -24.06
N ILE A 370 14.48 4.91 -24.02
CA ILE A 370 13.49 4.32 -23.12
C ILE A 370 12.62 3.35 -23.91
N VAL A 371 12.58 2.09 -23.46
CA VAL A 371 11.66 1.07 -23.96
C VAL A 371 10.56 0.87 -22.92
N SER A 372 9.30 1.17 -23.28
CA SER A 372 8.13 0.98 -22.42
C SER A 372 7.41 -0.30 -22.81
N LEU A 373 7.31 -1.26 -21.89
CA LEU A 373 6.58 -2.51 -22.05
C LEU A 373 5.40 -2.53 -21.07
N PHE A 374 4.17 -2.60 -21.58
CA PHE A 374 2.99 -2.61 -20.74
C PHE A 374 1.78 -3.24 -21.42
N GLY A 375 0.81 -3.61 -20.57
CA GLY A 375 -0.55 -3.97 -20.94
C GLY A 375 -1.55 -3.21 -20.07
N CYS A 376 -2.83 -3.46 -20.30
CA CYS A 376 -3.91 -2.91 -19.49
C CYS A 376 -4.83 -4.02 -18.99
N GLY A 377 -5.39 -3.83 -17.79
CA GLY A 377 -6.37 -4.74 -17.22
C GLY A 377 -7.70 -4.72 -17.98
N GLY A 378 -8.30 -5.90 -18.15
CA GLY A 378 -9.68 -6.05 -18.63
C GLY A 378 -10.70 -5.58 -17.60
N ASN A 379 -11.95 -5.38 -18.05
CA ASN A 379 -13.06 -4.86 -17.23
C ASN A 379 -12.72 -3.53 -16.51
N ARG A 380 -12.03 -2.65 -17.25
CA ARG A 380 -11.64 -1.31 -16.82
C ARG A 380 -11.96 -0.30 -17.91
N SER A 381 -11.97 1.01 -17.57
CA SER A 381 -12.22 2.08 -18.53
C SER A 381 -11.31 1.99 -19.76
N LYS A 382 -11.89 2.06 -20.95
CA LYS A 382 -11.16 2.10 -22.22
C LYS A 382 -10.34 3.37 -22.37
N GLU A 383 -10.81 4.49 -21.81
CA GLU A 383 -10.07 5.76 -21.81
C GLU A 383 -8.68 5.60 -21.22
N ARG A 384 -8.53 4.83 -20.14
CA ARG A 384 -7.22 4.51 -19.55
C ARG A 384 -6.27 3.86 -20.56
N ARG A 385 -6.80 2.99 -21.45
CA ARG A 385 -6.02 2.30 -22.48
C ARG A 385 -5.52 3.28 -23.53
N TYR A 386 -6.41 4.19 -23.95
CA TYR A 386 -6.07 5.25 -24.92
C TYR A 386 -5.02 6.19 -24.34
N ASP A 387 -5.20 6.65 -23.11
CA ASP A 387 -4.27 7.56 -22.43
C ASP A 387 -2.88 6.94 -22.26
N MET A 388 -2.81 5.69 -21.78
CA MET A 388 -1.53 5.00 -21.60
C MET A 388 -0.82 4.77 -22.94
N GLY A 389 -1.56 4.44 -24.00
CA GLY A 389 -1.03 4.32 -25.35
C GLY A 389 -0.45 5.65 -25.86
N GLU A 390 -1.19 6.74 -25.74
CA GLU A 390 -0.77 8.07 -26.17
C GLU A 390 0.46 8.56 -25.39
N ILE A 391 0.45 8.40 -24.05
CA ILE A 391 1.56 8.81 -23.19
C ILE A 391 2.83 8.02 -23.52
N SER A 392 2.72 6.69 -23.65
CA SER A 392 3.87 5.86 -24.02
C SER A 392 4.42 6.23 -25.41
N GLY A 393 3.53 6.40 -26.39
CA GLY A 393 3.95 6.79 -27.76
C GLY A 393 4.60 8.17 -27.84
N ARG A 394 4.29 9.08 -26.93
CA ARG A 394 4.86 10.42 -26.86
C ARG A 394 6.18 10.49 -26.08
N LEU A 395 6.32 9.72 -24.99
CA LEU A 395 7.43 9.86 -24.04
C LEU A 395 8.46 8.74 -24.10
N ALA A 396 8.11 7.55 -24.60
CA ALA A 396 9.05 6.46 -24.83
C ALA A 396 9.62 6.50 -26.25
N ASP A 397 10.84 5.98 -26.44
CA ASP A 397 11.46 5.85 -27.76
C ASP A 397 10.98 4.59 -28.50
N PHE A 398 10.49 3.60 -27.75
CA PHE A 398 9.89 2.40 -28.30
C PHE A 398 8.88 1.79 -27.30
N THR A 399 7.72 1.40 -27.81
CA THR A 399 6.66 0.80 -27.00
C THR A 399 6.42 -0.67 -27.38
N ILE A 400 6.34 -1.55 -26.38
CA ILE A 400 5.93 -2.94 -26.54
C ILE A 400 4.59 -3.12 -25.81
N VAL A 401 3.52 -3.33 -26.59
CA VAL A 401 2.19 -3.60 -26.04
C VAL A 401 2.01 -5.08 -25.84
N THR A 402 1.59 -5.49 -24.65
CA THR A 402 1.46 -6.90 -24.27
C THR A 402 0.26 -7.14 -23.34
N GLU A 403 0.09 -8.38 -22.86
CA GLU A 403 -0.91 -8.73 -21.85
C GLU A 403 -0.64 -8.13 -20.47
N ASP A 404 -1.74 -7.96 -19.74
CA ASP A 404 -1.81 -7.79 -18.29
C ASP A 404 -2.91 -8.74 -17.76
N ASN A 405 -3.65 -8.41 -16.71
CA ASN A 405 -4.81 -9.14 -16.23
C ASN A 405 -6.00 -8.91 -17.20
N SER A 406 -6.15 -9.71 -18.24
CA SER A 406 -7.22 -9.54 -19.25
C SER A 406 -8.62 -9.84 -18.70
N ARG A 407 -8.69 -10.57 -17.58
CA ARG A 407 -9.93 -10.98 -16.92
C ARG A 407 -10.89 -11.66 -17.91
N TYR A 408 -12.02 -11.01 -18.23
CA TYR A 408 -13.04 -11.56 -19.13
C TYR A 408 -13.03 -10.93 -20.54
N GLU A 409 -12.01 -10.13 -20.87
CA GLU A 409 -11.87 -9.50 -22.20
C GLU A 409 -10.79 -10.20 -23.04
N ASP A 410 -10.96 -10.16 -24.36
CA ASP A 410 -9.92 -10.63 -25.30
C ASP A 410 -8.71 -9.70 -25.25
N ILE A 411 -7.51 -10.30 -25.16
CA ILE A 411 -6.27 -9.54 -25.08
C ILE A 411 -6.01 -8.71 -26.31
N ASN A 412 -6.40 -9.18 -27.52
CA ASN A 412 -6.17 -8.44 -28.74
C ASN A 412 -7.06 -7.18 -28.78
N ASP A 413 -8.27 -7.25 -28.23
CA ASP A 413 -9.16 -6.08 -28.13
C ASP A 413 -8.56 -5.04 -27.18
N ILE A 414 -8.00 -5.45 -26.04
CA ILE A 414 -7.30 -4.56 -25.11
C ILE A 414 -6.09 -3.91 -25.79
N MET A 415 -5.27 -4.70 -26.51
CA MET A 415 -4.11 -4.18 -27.24
C MET A 415 -4.51 -3.24 -28.39
N ASN A 416 -5.64 -3.50 -29.07
CA ASN A 416 -6.18 -2.62 -30.10
C ASN A 416 -6.65 -1.29 -29.52
N ASP A 417 -7.27 -1.30 -28.35
CA ASP A 417 -7.63 -0.06 -27.64
C ASP A 417 -6.37 0.76 -27.29
N ILE A 418 -5.30 0.14 -26.79
CA ILE A 418 -4.03 0.81 -26.51
C ILE A 418 -3.45 1.42 -27.81
N GLU A 419 -3.51 0.68 -28.91
CA GLU A 419 -3.02 1.11 -30.21
C GLU A 419 -3.73 2.37 -30.72
N ILE A 420 -5.02 2.59 -30.39
CA ILE A 420 -5.73 3.83 -30.72
C ILE A 420 -5.01 5.05 -30.13
N GLY A 421 -4.54 4.95 -28.90
CA GLY A 421 -3.75 6.01 -28.26
C GLY A 421 -2.38 6.20 -28.91
N LEU A 422 -1.66 5.11 -29.19
CA LEU A 422 -0.36 5.13 -29.86
C LEU A 422 -0.44 5.79 -31.24
N LYS A 423 -1.47 5.51 -32.03
CA LYS A 423 -1.69 6.07 -33.37
C LYS A 423 -1.91 7.59 -33.39
N LYS A 424 -2.21 8.20 -32.25
CA LYS A 424 -2.25 9.68 -32.13
C LYS A 424 -0.85 10.31 -32.06
N THR A 425 0.21 9.51 -32.01
CA THR A 425 1.59 9.93 -31.85
C THR A 425 2.45 9.41 -33.01
N SER A 426 3.71 9.87 -33.10
CA SER A 426 4.73 9.32 -33.98
C SER A 426 5.56 8.20 -33.35
N GLY A 427 5.18 7.73 -32.18
CA GLY A 427 5.91 6.71 -31.40
C GLY A 427 5.98 5.36 -32.13
N LYS A 428 7.15 4.73 -32.07
CA LYS A 428 7.35 3.39 -32.64
C LYS A 428 6.88 2.33 -31.66
N TYR A 429 6.16 1.33 -32.13
CA TYR A 429 5.65 0.27 -31.28
C TYR A 429 5.57 -1.09 -31.97
N ILE A 430 5.41 -2.14 -31.15
CA ILE A 430 5.08 -3.50 -31.57
C ILE A 430 4.06 -4.09 -30.58
N LYS A 431 3.23 -5.00 -31.04
CA LYS A 431 2.31 -5.77 -30.23
C LYS A 431 2.80 -7.22 -30.10
N ILE A 432 3.02 -7.68 -28.89
CA ILE A 432 3.42 -9.07 -28.57
C ILE A 432 2.48 -9.56 -27.46
N PRO A 433 1.47 -10.40 -27.77
CA PRO A 433 0.44 -10.82 -26.82
C PRO A 433 1.00 -11.44 -25.55
N SER A 434 1.92 -12.40 -25.65
CA SER A 434 2.55 -13.06 -24.50
C SER A 434 3.53 -12.11 -23.80
N ARG A 435 3.30 -11.83 -22.52
CA ARG A 435 4.18 -10.97 -21.71
C ARG A 435 5.58 -11.57 -21.57
N LYS A 436 5.68 -12.90 -21.47
CA LYS A 436 6.97 -13.61 -21.44
C LYS A 436 7.76 -13.36 -22.71
N ASP A 437 7.12 -13.46 -23.89
CA ASP A 437 7.78 -13.24 -25.18
C ASP A 437 8.09 -11.77 -25.38
N ALA A 438 7.25 -10.86 -24.90
CA ALA A 438 7.47 -9.42 -24.92
C ALA A 438 8.70 -9.03 -24.08
N ILE A 439 8.86 -9.55 -22.87
CA ILE A 439 10.04 -9.34 -22.03
C ILE A 439 11.29 -9.92 -22.71
N LYS A 440 11.19 -11.13 -23.28
CA LYS A 440 12.29 -11.75 -24.04
C LYS A 440 12.71 -10.85 -25.21
N TYR A 441 11.75 -10.38 -26.00
CA TYR A 441 12.01 -9.46 -27.10
C TYR A 441 12.70 -8.19 -26.64
N ALA A 442 12.25 -7.59 -25.54
CA ALA A 442 12.84 -6.37 -25.00
C ALA A 442 14.31 -6.57 -24.60
N ILE A 443 14.63 -7.71 -23.92
CA ILE A 443 15.98 -8.05 -23.47
C ILE A 443 16.90 -8.43 -24.64
N ASP A 444 16.39 -9.14 -25.65
CA ASP A 444 17.19 -9.55 -26.83
C ASP A 444 17.52 -8.38 -27.77
N ASN A 445 16.67 -7.35 -27.79
CA ASN A 445 16.86 -6.14 -28.59
C ASN A 445 17.37 -4.94 -27.78
N ALA A 446 17.79 -5.17 -26.53
CA ALA A 446 18.36 -4.13 -25.67
C ALA A 446 19.69 -3.61 -26.24
N LYS A 447 19.88 -2.31 -26.14
CA LYS A 447 21.10 -1.60 -26.60
C LYS A 447 21.80 -0.97 -25.39
N GLU A 448 23.08 -0.72 -25.55
CA GLU A 448 23.85 -0.01 -24.52
C GLU A 448 23.25 1.38 -24.24
N GLY A 449 23.01 1.66 -22.96
CA GLY A 449 22.42 2.90 -22.49
C GLY A 449 20.89 2.90 -22.44
N ASP A 450 20.21 1.80 -22.81
CA ASP A 450 18.77 1.68 -22.69
C ASP A 450 18.30 1.65 -21.22
N ILE A 451 17.07 2.13 -21.01
CA ILE A 451 16.23 1.81 -19.85
C ILE A 451 14.98 1.10 -20.38
N ILE A 452 14.78 -0.14 -19.95
CA ILE A 452 13.60 -0.97 -20.26
C ILE A 452 12.68 -0.93 -19.04
N LEU A 453 11.45 -0.46 -19.24
CA LEU A 453 10.42 -0.33 -18.21
C LEU A 453 9.36 -1.42 -18.40
N LEU A 454 9.21 -2.30 -17.44
CA LEU A 454 8.12 -3.27 -17.35
C LEU A 454 7.06 -2.68 -16.44
N LEU A 455 5.94 -2.20 -17.03
CA LEU A 455 4.93 -1.43 -16.34
C LEU A 455 3.62 -2.21 -16.18
N GLY A 456 2.89 -1.90 -15.11
CA GLY A 456 1.55 -2.42 -14.82
C GLY A 456 1.52 -3.46 -13.72
N LYS A 457 2.34 -4.52 -13.80
CA LYS A 457 2.34 -5.65 -12.87
C LYS A 457 3.01 -5.32 -11.52
N GLY A 458 4.15 -4.64 -11.56
CA GLY A 458 4.86 -4.27 -10.34
C GLY A 458 5.16 -5.46 -9.42
N HIS A 459 4.54 -5.51 -8.25
CA HIS A 459 4.73 -6.57 -7.24
C HIS A 459 3.91 -7.83 -7.50
N GLU A 460 2.94 -7.79 -8.43
CA GLU A 460 2.07 -8.93 -8.73
C GLU A 460 2.89 -10.11 -9.30
N THR A 461 2.53 -11.31 -8.87
CA THR A 461 3.16 -12.58 -9.28
C THR A 461 2.18 -13.47 -10.03
N TYR A 462 1.12 -12.89 -10.58
CA TYR A 462 0.06 -13.62 -11.29
C TYR A 462 -0.46 -12.83 -12.48
N ARG A 463 -1.13 -13.52 -13.40
CA ARG A 463 -2.07 -12.95 -14.35
C ARG A 463 -3.47 -13.52 -14.10
N GLU A 464 -4.48 -12.73 -14.38
CA GLU A 464 -5.89 -13.12 -14.20
C GLU A 464 -6.58 -13.23 -15.56
N ILE A 465 -7.05 -14.44 -15.89
CA ILE A 465 -7.77 -14.76 -17.13
C ILE A 465 -9.05 -15.52 -16.76
N ASN A 466 -10.21 -15.04 -17.20
CA ASN A 466 -11.52 -15.65 -16.92
C ASN A 466 -11.77 -15.96 -15.42
N GLY A 467 -11.32 -15.04 -14.54
CA GLY A 467 -11.44 -15.20 -13.09
C GLY A 467 -10.46 -16.18 -12.45
N VAL A 468 -9.56 -16.80 -13.25
CA VAL A 468 -8.52 -17.69 -12.75
C VAL A 468 -7.20 -16.94 -12.66
N ARG A 469 -6.52 -17.04 -11.53
CA ARG A 469 -5.16 -16.52 -11.35
C ARG A 469 -4.13 -17.59 -11.68
N GLU A 470 -3.29 -17.29 -12.65
CA GLU A 470 -2.16 -18.12 -13.06
C GLU A 470 -0.85 -17.46 -12.62
N HIS A 471 0.14 -18.25 -12.22
CA HIS A 471 1.43 -17.71 -11.81
C HIS A 471 2.15 -17.01 -12.97
N LEU A 472 2.60 -15.78 -12.74
CA LEU A 472 3.42 -14.98 -13.66
C LEU A 472 4.21 -13.96 -12.84
N ASP A 473 5.49 -14.19 -12.59
CA ASP A 473 6.41 -13.21 -11.99
C ASP A 473 7.45 -12.77 -13.03
N GLU A 474 7.49 -11.48 -13.31
CA GLU A 474 8.42 -10.89 -14.29
C GLU A 474 9.89 -11.12 -13.92
N ARG A 475 10.22 -11.23 -12.64
CA ARG A 475 11.57 -11.50 -12.14
C ARG A 475 12.04 -12.90 -12.48
N GLU A 476 11.14 -13.86 -12.33
CA GLU A 476 11.39 -15.27 -12.71
C GLU A 476 11.55 -15.38 -14.24
N ILE A 477 10.67 -14.72 -14.99
CA ILE A 477 10.77 -14.66 -16.46
C ILE A 477 12.13 -14.09 -16.90
N ILE A 478 12.57 -12.99 -16.29
CA ILE A 478 13.87 -12.38 -16.60
C ILE A 478 15.00 -13.34 -16.26
N LYS A 479 14.96 -13.96 -15.08
CA LYS A 479 15.97 -14.94 -14.66
C LYS A 479 16.08 -16.11 -15.61
N ASP A 480 14.94 -16.65 -16.04
CA ASP A 480 14.89 -17.75 -17.00
C ASP A 480 15.48 -17.36 -18.37
N ILE A 481 15.18 -16.15 -18.85
CA ILE A 481 15.73 -15.63 -20.11
C ILE A 481 17.26 -15.52 -20.03
N LEU A 482 17.78 -15.06 -18.87
CA LEU A 482 19.22 -14.90 -18.68
C LEU A 482 19.95 -16.25 -18.55
N ASN A 483 19.33 -17.22 -17.89
CA ASN A 483 19.90 -18.57 -17.73
C ASN A 483 19.93 -19.39 -19.03
N ASN A 484 19.11 -19.01 -20.03
CA ASN A 484 19.05 -19.67 -21.33
C ASN A 484 19.82 -18.93 -22.44
N LYS A 485 20.62 -17.91 -22.08
CA LYS A 485 21.60 -17.22 -22.94
C LYS A 485 23.00 -17.74 -22.67
#